data_60225ae0f7284762a61a23fe5c93742d
#
_entry.id   60225ae0f7284762a61a23fe5c93742d
#
_cell.length_a   1.000
_cell.length_b   1.000
_cell.length_c   1.000
_cell.angle_alpha   90.00
_cell.angle_beta   90.00
_cell.angle_gamma   90.00
#
_symmetry.space_group_name_H-M   'P 1'
#
loop_
_entity.id
_entity.type
_entity.pdbx_description
1 polymer ?
#
loop_
_entity_poly.entity_id
_entity_poly.type
_entity_poly.pdbx_seq_one_letter_code
_entity_poly.pdbx_strand_id
1 'polypeptide(L)'
;MCQRVLPIDSTHFCSDCLRKLPLTEEGWHRDNRVECLFADMHKFTRGAAYCFYPAHHPIRNAIQLMKFSSQPEIGREMGRMAAQAWADSSFFEGIDYLIPLPLHFKRLRERGYNQAEWIAMGIRDVTGIPIDTKHLYRTHNNTHQSKKNLTDRRELTQIFGVHQPNDLREKHVLLIDDVITSGTTMLRAMEALHPIYRCHYSVFALAIAHQ
;
A
#
# COMPACT_ATOMS: atom_id res chain seq x y z
N MET A 1 6.15 18.36 -5.65
CA MET A 1 4.81 18.77 -6.14
C MET A 1 4.90 20.02 -7.04
N CYS A 2 5.27 21.18 -6.53
CA CYS A 2 5.24 22.46 -7.28
C CYS A 2 6.54 22.80 -8.02
N GLN A 3 7.56 21.94 -7.99
CA GLN A 3 8.88 22.10 -8.62
C GLN A 3 9.70 23.32 -8.13
N ARG A 4 9.34 23.93 -7.01
CA ARG A 4 10.15 24.99 -6.40
C ARG A 4 11.41 24.39 -5.78
N VAL A 5 12.51 25.13 -5.84
CA VAL A 5 13.73 24.80 -5.09
C VAL A 5 13.41 24.92 -3.60
N LEU A 6 13.70 23.87 -2.85
CA LEU A 6 13.50 23.83 -1.41
C LEU A 6 14.77 24.29 -0.68
N PRO A 7 14.65 24.93 0.48
CA PRO A 7 15.79 25.17 1.35
C PRO A 7 16.51 23.86 1.76
N ILE A 8 17.81 23.94 2.06
CA ILE A 8 18.67 22.77 2.32
C ILE A 8 18.13 21.88 3.46
N ASP A 9 17.44 22.47 4.45
CA ASP A 9 16.88 21.77 5.62
C ASP A 9 15.39 21.42 5.47
N SER A 10 14.82 21.58 4.28
CA SER A 10 13.40 21.33 4.07
C SER A 10 13.12 19.89 3.66
N THR A 11 11.95 19.41 4.06
CA THR A 11 11.33 18.18 3.60
C THR A 11 11.10 18.21 2.07
N HIS A 12 10.70 17.09 1.47
CA HIS A 12 10.39 17.02 0.02
C HIS A 12 9.19 17.89 -0.40
N PHE A 13 8.50 18.49 0.55
CA PHE A 13 7.32 19.32 0.32
C PHE A 13 7.49 20.71 0.93
N CYS A 14 7.21 21.76 0.15
CA CYS A 14 7.09 23.09 0.72
C CYS A 14 5.74 23.25 1.47
N SER A 15 5.66 24.24 2.36
CA SER A 15 4.45 24.52 3.16
C SER A 15 3.19 24.71 2.31
N ASP A 16 3.31 25.32 1.13
CA ASP A 16 2.18 25.49 0.20
C ASP A 16 1.68 24.15 -0.35
N CYS A 17 2.62 23.23 -0.68
CA CYS A 17 2.24 21.90 -1.13
C CYS A 17 1.58 21.08 -0.04
N LEU A 18 2.07 21.19 1.20
CA LEU A 18 1.48 20.50 2.36
C LEU A 18 0.04 20.96 2.62
N ARG A 19 -0.20 22.28 2.62
CA ARG A 19 -1.56 22.85 2.81
C ARG A 19 -2.56 22.46 1.72
N LYS A 20 -2.06 22.10 0.53
CA LYS A 20 -2.89 21.72 -0.63
C LYS A 20 -2.99 20.22 -0.81
N LEU A 21 -2.51 19.41 0.13
CA LEU A 21 -2.72 17.97 0.05
C LEU A 21 -4.21 17.65 0.08
N PRO A 22 -4.71 16.86 -0.86
CA PRO A 22 -6.11 16.48 -0.93
C PRO A 22 -6.41 15.35 0.05
N LEU A 23 -6.36 15.63 1.36
CA LEU A 23 -6.52 14.64 2.42
C LEU A 23 -7.92 14.03 2.41
N THR A 24 -8.04 12.77 2.81
CA THR A 24 -9.31 12.03 2.86
C THR A 24 -9.93 11.99 4.25
N GLU A 25 -9.11 12.10 5.30
CA GLU A 25 -9.51 11.86 6.70
C GLU A 25 -10.00 10.42 6.99
N GLU A 26 -9.85 9.49 6.05
CA GLU A 26 -10.37 8.10 6.15
C GLU A 26 -9.79 7.31 7.32
N GLY A 27 -8.59 7.66 7.83
CA GLY A 27 -8.02 7.02 9.02
C GLY A 27 -8.84 7.23 10.30
N TRP A 28 -9.68 8.24 10.33
CA TRP A 28 -10.55 8.57 11.46
C TRP A 28 -11.95 7.95 11.35
N HIS A 29 -12.38 7.59 10.14
CA HIS A 29 -13.76 7.20 9.86
C HIS A 29 -13.86 5.76 9.37
N ARG A 30 -14.94 5.09 9.80
CA ARG A 30 -15.37 3.78 9.27
C ARG A 30 -16.28 3.98 8.06
N ASP A 31 -16.52 2.90 7.34
CA ASP A 31 -17.38 2.87 6.15
C ASP A 31 -16.95 3.86 5.06
N ASN A 32 -15.63 4.11 5.03
CA ASN A 32 -15.00 4.97 4.05
C ASN A 32 -14.88 4.29 2.68
N ARG A 33 -14.40 5.01 1.67
CA ARG A 33 -14.32 4.50 0.29
C ARG A 33 -13.45 3.27 0.13
N VAL A 34 -12.33 3.21 0.86
CA VAL A 34 -11.46 2.02 0.82
C VAL A 34 -12.15 0.83 1.46
N GLU A 35 -12.83 1.02 2.59
CA GLU A 35 -13.57 -0.05 3.26
C GLU A 35 -14.70 -0.58 2.38
N CYS A 36 -15.43 0.30 1.67
CA CYS A 36 -16.49 -0.11 0.73
C CYS A 36 -15.97 -1.00 -0.42
N LEU A 37 -14.72 -0.79 -0.89
CA LEU A 37 -14.13 -1.63 -1.95
C LEU A 37 -13.90 -3.07 -1.51
N PHE A 38 -13.78 -3.33 -0.21
CA PHE A 38 -13.40 -4.63 0.35
C PHE A 38 -14.42 -5.17 1.35
N ALA A 39 -15.63 -4.60 1.39
CA ALA A 39 -16.67 -4.97 2.36
C ALA A 39 -17.03 -6.47 2.34
N ASP A 40 -16.95 -7.13 1.18
CA ASP A 40 -17.25 -8.55 1.02
C ASP A 40 -16.11 -9.48 1.46
N MET A 41 -14.95 -8.93 1.81
CA MET A 41 -13.79 -9.74 2.19
C MET A 41 -13.82 -10.14 3.66
N HIS A 42 -13.98 -11.45 3.91
CA HIS A 42 -14.16 -12.03 5.23
C HIS A 42 -12.97 -11.91 6.11
N LYS A 43 -12.46 -11.33 6.87
CA LYS A 43 -11.25 -11.10 7.67
C LYS A 43 -10.61 -9.73 7.39
N PHE A 44 -11.23 -8.96 6.49
CA PHE A 44 -10.89 -7.57 6.32
C PHE A 44 -11.37 -6.77 7.55
N THR A 45 -10.49 -5.92 8.09
CA THR A 45 -10.76 -5.19 9.33
C THR A 45 -10.98 -3.72 9.06
N ARG A 46 -10.04 -3.05 8.42
CA ARG A 46 -10.07 -1.61 8.13
C ARG A 46 -9.33 -1.27 6.85
N GLY A 47 -9.70 -0.16 6.23
CA GLY A 47 -8.97 0.38 5.11
C GLY A 47 -9.00 1.90 5.09
N ALA A 48 -7.91 2.52 4.64
CA ALA A 48 -7.86 3.96 4.44
C ALA A 48 -6.83 4.34 3.38
N ALA A 49 -7.09 5.47 2.73
CA ALA A 49 -6.12 6.15 1.89
C ALA A 49 -5.85 7.55 2.47
N TYR A 50 -4.59 7.98 2.46
CA TYR A 50 -4.22 9.27 3.05
C TYR A 50 -4.70 10.47 2.23
N CYS A 51 -4.67 10.35 0.89
CA CYS A 51 -5.05 11.42 -0.02
C CYS A 51 -6.04 10.92 -1.09
N PHE A 52 -6.83 11.82 -1.64
CA PHE A 52 -7.44 11.63 -2.96
C PHE A 52 -6.38 11.72 -4.05
N TYR A 53 -6.64 11.08 -5.22
CA TYR A 53 -5.76 11.09 -6.39
C TYR A 53 -6.45 11.74 -7.61
N PRO A 54 -6.77 13.06 -7.55
CA PRO A 54 -7.51 13.73 -8.62
C PRO A 54 -6.66 13.86 -9.89
N ALA A 55 -7.30 13.85 -11.06
CA ALA A 55 -6.63 13.82 -12.37
C ALA A 55 -5.61 14.95 -12.60
N HIS A 56 -5.87 16.15 -12.14
CA HIS A 56 -5.04 17.35 -12.39
C HIS A 56 -4.35 17.90 -11.14
N HIS A 57 -4.36 17.15 -10.02
CA HIS A 57 -3.76 17.66 -8.79
C HIS A 57 -2.25 17.39 -8.72
N PRO A 58 -1.43 18.33 -8.17
CA PRO A 58 0.02 18.17 -8.05
C PRO A 58 0.51 16.99 -7.24
N ILE A 59 -0.32 16.33 -6.43
CA ILE A 59 -0.01 15.08 -5.72
C ILE A 59 0.44 13.97 -6.70
N ARG A 60 -0.10 13.97 -7.91
CA ARG A 60 0.30 13.03 -8.96
C ARG A 60 1.79 13.12 -9.27
N ASN A 61 2.34 14.35 -9.31
CA ASN A 61 3.77 14.56 -9.55
C ASN A 61 4.61 13.96 -8.43
N ALA A 62 4.21 14.10 -7.16
CA ALA A 62 4.92 13.50 -6.04
C ALA A 62 4.95 11.96 -6.15
N ILE A 63 3.80 11.34 -6.43
CA ILE A 63 3.69 9.90 -6.60
C ILE A 63 4.45 9.42 -7.86
N GLN A 64 4.47 10.20 -8.94
CA GLN A 64 5.27 9.87 -10.13
C GLN A 64 6.77 10.00 -9.87
N LEU A 65 7.22 11.04 -9.17
CA LEU A 65 8.63 11.19 -8.77
C LEU A 65 9.08 10.01 -7.91
N MET A 66 8.26 9.60 -6.95
CA MET A 66 8.50 8.40 -6.15
C MET A 66 8.56 7.13 -7.02
N LYS A 67 7.80 7.05 -8.12
CA LYS A 67 7.74 5.85 -8.98
C LYS A 67 8.85 5.79 -10.03
N PHE A 68 9.29 6.92 -10.56
CA PHE A 68 10.06 6.98 -11.80
C PHE A 68 11.32 7.85 -11.76
N SER A 69 11.55 8.58 -10.69
CA SER A 69 12.66 9.56 -10.61
C SER A 69 13.64 9.29 -9.47
N SER A 70 13.71 8.05 -8.99
CA SER A 70 14.62 7.65 -7.91
C SER A 70 14.54 8.53 -6.66
N GLN A 71 13.31 8.93 -6.29
CA GLN A 71 13.03 9.71 -5.07
C GLN A 71 12.09 8.93 -4.14
N PRO A 72 12.48 7.75 -3.67
CA PRO A 72 11.64 6.93 -2.81
C PRO A 72 11.37 7.56 -1.44
N GLU A 73 12.24 8.50 -0.99
CA GLU A 73 12.12 9.24 0.26
C GLU A 73 10.79 9.99 0.37
N ILE A 74 10.22 10.42 -0.77
CA ILE A 74 8.88 11.01 -0.84
C ILE A 74 7.84 10.04 -0.24
N GLY A 75 7.95 8.74 -0.54
CA GLY A 75 7.08 7.71 0.03
C GLY A 75 7.23 7.59 1.54
N ARG A 76 8.46 7.60 2.03
CA ARG A 76 8.74 7.55 3.48
C ARG A 76 8.18 8.78 4.19
N GLU A 77 8.38 9.97 3.64
CA GLU A 77 7.86 11.19 4.21
C GLU A 77 6.33 11.20 4.25
N MET A 78 5.66 10.84 3.14
CA MET A 78 4.20 10.76 3.10
C MET A 78 3.64 9.68 4.03
N GLY A 79 4.28 8.52 4.13
CA GLY A 79 3.92 7.48 5.09
C GLY A 79 4.02 7.95 6.53
N ARG A 80 5.10 8.67 6.88
CA ARG A 80 5.29 9.29 8.19
C ARG A 80 4.21 10.34 8.49
N MET A 81 3.90 11.19 7.52
CA MET A 81 2.85 12.21 7.66
C MET A 81 1.47 11.58 7.89
N ALA A 82 1.13 10.53 7.16
CA ALA A 82 -0.13 9.80 7.33
C ALA A 82 -0.21 9.18 8.74
N ALA A 83 0.87 8.51 9.18
CA ALA A 83 0.92 7.92 10.50
C ALA A 83 0.83 8.96 11.63
N GLN A 84 1.47 10.11 11.47
CA GLN A 84 1.36 11.22 12.42
C GLN A 84 -0.06 11.82 12.45
N ALA A 85 -0.68 12.02 11.27
CA ALA A 85 -2.03 12.56 11.18
C ALA A 85 -3.08 11.65 11.83
N TRP A 86 -2.83 10.34 11.88
CA TRP A 86 -3.75 9.34 12.44
C TRP A 86 -3.24 8.70 13.74
N ALA A 87 -2.23 9.30 14.40
CA ALA A 87 -1.62 8.74 15.61
C ALA A 87 -2.62 8.52 16.75
N ASP A 88 -3.58 9.44 16.90
CA ASP A 88 -4.62 9.36 17.92
C ASP A 88 -5.89 8.60 17.43
N SER A 89 -5.89 8.10 16.19
CA SER A 89 -6.95 7.23 15.69
C SER A 89 -6.68 5.78 16.03
N SER A 90 -7.70 4.94 16.04
CA SER A 90 -7.54 3.50 16.22
C SER A 90 -7.07 2.77 14.95
N PHE A 91 -6.66 3.48 13.89
CA PHE A 91 -6.35 2.86 12.60
C PHE A 91 -5.20 1.85 12.67
N PHE A 92 -4.16 2.16 13.46
CA PHE A 92 -2.97 1.31 13.59
C PHE A 92 -3.03 0.35 14.77
N GLU A 93 -4.11 0.37 15.58
CA GLU A 93 -4.23 -0.50 16.74
C GLU A 93 -4.32 -1.97 16.37
N GLY A 94 -3.59 -2.82 17.10
CA GLY A 94 -3.61 -4.26 16.96
C GLY A 94 -2.97 -4.79 15.67
N ILE A 95 -2.26 -3.96 14.89
CA ILE A 95 -1.53 -4.40 13.71
C ILE A 95 -0.18 -4.99 14.15
N ASP A 96 0.08 -6.25 13.78
CA ASP A 96 1.33 -6.96 14.07
C ASP A 96 2.44 -6.63 13.06
N TYR A 97 2.09 -6.50 11.76
CA TYR A 97 3.05 -6.30 10.67
C TYR A 97 2.55 -5.33 9.61
N LEU A 98 3.48 -4.51 9.10
CA LEU A 98 3.31 -3.74 7.87
C LEU A 98 3.81 -4.59 6.70
N ILE A 99 2.94 -4.93 5.75
CA ILE A 99 3.28 -5.74 4.57
C ILE A 99 3.17 -4.86 3.32
N PRO A 100 4.29 -4.30 2.84
CA PRO A 100 4.30 -3.60 1.56
C PRO A 100 4.03 -4.58 0.43
N LEU A 101 3.09 -4.25 -0.48
CA LEU A 101 2.79 -5.10 -1.62
C LEU A 101 4.03 -5.28 -2.51
N PRO A 102 4.45 -6.53 -2.77
CA PRO A 102 5.64 -6.79 -3.57
C PRO A 102 5.42 -6.40 -5.03
N LEU A 103 6.41 -5.72 -5.61
CA LEU A 103 6.44 -5.40 -7.02
C LEU A 103 6.75 -6.63 -7.86
N HIS A 104 6.29 -6.60 -9.11
CA HIS A 104 6.78 -7.54 -10.10
C HIS A 104 8.30 -7.34 -10.32
N PHE A 105 9.07 -8.45 -10.43
CA PHE A 105 10.53 -8.43 -10.49
C PHE A 105 11.09 -7.48 -11.59
N LYS A 106 10.43 -7.38 -12.75
CA LYS A 106 10.81 -6.44 -13.82
C LYS A 106 10.74 -5.00 -13.33
N ARG A 107 9.63 -4.62 -12.67
CA ARG A 107 9.47 -3.26 -12.13
C ARG A 107 10.45 -2.97 -10.99
N LEU A 108 10.72 -3.97 -10.14
CA LEU A 108 11.72 -3.82 -9.08
C LEU A 108 13.11 -3.61 -9.67
N ARG A 109 13.47 -4.34 -10.73
CA ARG A 109 14.75 -4.19 -11.43
C ARG A 109 14.87 -2.85 -12.16
N GLU A 110 13.78 -2.36 -12.77
CA GLU A 110 13.74 -1.07 -13.46
C GLU A 110 13.84 0.11 -12.50
N ARG A 111 13.19 0.01 -11.33
CA ARG A 111 13.12 1.10 -10.33
C ARG A 111 14.25 1.05 -9.30
N GLY A 112 14.79 -0.13 -9.02
CA GLY A 112 15.79 -0.35 -7.97
C GLY A 112 15.21 -0.44 -6.55
N TYR A 113 13.92 -0.18 -6.35
CA TYR A 113 13.24 -0.19 -5.04
C TYR A 113 11.75 -0.45 -5.16
N ASN A 114 11.13 -0.81 -4.03
CA ASN A 114 9.69 -0.94 -3.88
C ASN A 114 9.13 0.29 -3.14
N GLN A 115 8.28 1.09 -3.79
CA GLN A 115 7.68 2.28 -3.18
C GLN A 115 6.88 1.98 -1.92
N ALA A 116 6.14 0.86 -1.92
CA ALA A 116 5.33 0.47 -0.77
C ALA A 116 6.20 0.19 0.47
N GLU A 117 7.44 -0.29 0.29
CA GLU A 117 8.41 -0.44 1.38
C GLU A 117 8.81 0.90 1.98
N TRP A 118 9.07 1.91 1.17
CA TRP A 118 9.41 3.24 1.65
C TRP A 118 8.27 3.89 2.40
N ILE A 119 7.04 3.69 1.94
CA ILE A 119 5.84 4.13 2.66
C ILE A 119 5.74 3.42 4.02
N ALA A 120 5.94 2.09 4.04
CA ALA A 120 5.96 1.31 5.27
C ALA A 120 7.05 1.77 6.26
N MET A 121 8.24 2.13 5.75
CA MET A 121 9.30 2.72 6.59
C MET A 121 8.83 4.00 7.29
N GLY A 122 8.14 4.89 6.56
CA GLY A 122 7.58 6.10 7.14
C GLY A 122 6.53 5.84 8.21
N ILE A 123 5.65 4.88 7.99
CA ILE A 123 4.64 4.46 8.99
C ILE A 123 5.34 3.86 10.21
N ARG A 124 6.31 2.96 10.01
CA ARG A 124 7.10 2.36 11.10
C ARG A 124 7.82 3.40 11.95
N ASP A 125 8.36 4.44 11.34
CA ASP A 125 9.08 5.51 12.06
C ASP A 125 8.21 6.19 13.13
N VAL A 126 6.90 6.15 13.00
CA VAL A 126 5.93 6.74 13.95
C VAL A 126 5.31 5.68 14.86
N THR A 127 4.89 4.55 14.27
CA THR A 127 4.08 3.53 14.97
C THR A 127 4.93 2.46 15.67
N GLY A 128 6.19 2.27 15.24
CA GLY A 128 7.05 1.17 15.70
C GLY A 128 6.67 -0.21 15.15
N ILE A 129 5.59 -0.33 14.36
CA ILE A 129 5.12 -1.62 13.82
C ILE A 129 6.17 -2.19 12.85
N PRO A 130 6.60 -3.46 13.02
CA PRO A 130 7.64 -4.05 12.18
C PRO A 130 7.17 -4.25 10.73
N ILE A 131 8.11 -4.09 9.80
CA ILE A 131 7.87 -4.32 8.36
C ILE A 131 8.21 -5.76 8.03
N ASP A 132 7.31 -6.43 7.33
CA ASP A 132 7.51 -7.78 6.79
C ASP A 132 7.53 -7.73 5.25
N THR A 133 8.67 -8.08 4.67
CA THR A 133 8.88 -8.18 3.21
C THR A 133 9.10 -9.62 2.75
N LYS A 134 8.96 -10.62 3.65
CA LYS A 134 9.36 -12.00 3.40
C LYS A 134 8.17 -12.92 3.12
N HIS A 135 7.06 -12.72 3.83
CA HIS A 135 5.95 -13.66 3.75
C HIS A 135 5.14 -13.50 2.46
N LEU A 136 4.73 -12.29 2.10
CA LEU A 136 3.99 -12.06 0.86
C LEU A 136 4.96 -11.86 -0.32
N TYR A 137 4.84 -12.66 -1.37
CA TYR A 137 5.65 -12.52 -2.58
C TYR A 137 4.78 -12.49 -3.83
N ARG A 138 5.31 -11.89 -4.90
CA ARG A 138 4.65 -11.87 -6.20
C ARG A 138 5.09 -13.06 -7.03
N THR A 139 4.13 -13.84 -7.53
CA THR A 139 4.38 -15.01 -8.37
C THR A 139 4.89 -14.60 -9.76
N HIS A 140 5.72 -15.46 -10.36
CA HIS A 140 6.27 -15.25 -11.71
C HIS A 140 5.27 -15.75 -12.78
N ASN A 141 4.02 -15.30 -12.76
CA ASN A 141 3.11 -15.70 -13.82
C ASN A 141 3.46 -14.99 -15.13
N ASN A 142 4.19 -15.68 -15.97
CA ASN A 142 4.31 -15.38 -17.38
C ASN A 142 2.93 -15.62 -18.03
N THR A 143 2.23 -14.55 -18.35
CA THR A 143 0.97 -14.55 -19.10
C THR A 143 1.10 -15.10 -20.54
N HIS A 144 2.21 -15.75 -20.89
CA HIS A 144 2.51 -16.19 -22.26
C HIS A 144 2.92 -17.65 -22.39
N GLN A 145 2.40 -18.57 -21.58
CA GLN A 145 2.48 -20.00 -21.96
C GLN A 145 1.45 -20.81 -21.18
N SER A 146 0.29 -21.05 -21.76
CA SER A 146 -0.15 -22.40 -22.09
C SER A 146 -1.65 -22.42 -22.40
N LYS A 147 -1.96 -22.68 -23.65
CA LYS A 147 -3.20 -23.32 -24.07
C LYS A 147 -3.13 -24.79 -23.60
N LYS A 148 -3.36 -25.06 -22.32
CA LYS A 148 -3.61 -26.43 -21.83
C LYS A 148 -4.43 -26.41 -20.55
N ASN A 149 -5.60 -27.07 -20.64
CA ASN A 149 -6.47 -27.61 -19.62
C ASN A 149 -7.23 -26.65 -18.67
N LEU A 150 -8.55 -26.82 -18.68
CA LEU A 150 -9.57 -26.05 -17.93
C LEU A 150 -9.49 -26.19 -16.40
N THR A 151 -8.74 -27.14 -15.88
CA THR A 151 -8.50 -27.36 -14.45
C THR A 151 -7.47 -26.41 -13.84
N ASP A 152 -6.54 -25.86 -14.63
CA ASP A 152 -5.44 -25.01 -14.18
C ASP A 152 -5.81 -23.52 -14.12
N ARG A 153 -7.06 -23.14 -14.45
CA ARG A 153 -7.46 -21.72 -14.46
C ARG A 153 -7.40 -21.03 -13.10
N ARG A 154 -7.49 -21.75 -11.99
CA ARG A 154 -7.38 -21.17 -10.64
C ARG A 154 -5.92 -20.82 -10.27
N GLU A 155 -4.95 -21.64 -10.69
CA GLU A 155 -3.53 -21.38 -10.47
C GLU A 155 -2.96 -20.26 -11.36
N LEU A 156 -3.51 -20.08 -12.57
CA LEU A 156 -3.08 -19.05 -13.53
C LEU A 156 -3.45 -17.61 -13.12
N THR A 157 -4.31 -17.44 -12.11
CA THR A 157 -4.78 -16.13 -11.64
C THR A 157 -4.10 -15.66 -10.34
N GLN A 158 -3.32 -16.53 -9.69
CA GLN A 158 -2.72 -16.21 -8.41
C GLN A 158 -1.48 -15.31 -8.60
N ILE A 159 -1.67 -14.01 -8.40
CA ILE A 159 -0.63 -12.99 -8.55
C ILE A 159 0.33 -12.99 -7.35
N PHE A 160 -0.16 -13.34 -6.17
CA PHE A 160 0.61 -13.39 -4.93
C PHE A 160 0.60 -14.79 -4.33
N GLY A 161 1.69 -15.13 -3.63
CA GLY A 161 1.82 -16.31 -2.79
C GLY A 161 2.33 -15.94 -1.41
N VAL A 162 2.29 -16.90 -0.48
CA VAL A 162 2.75 -16.69 0.90
C VAL A 162 3.79 -17.75 1.26
N HIS A 163 4.97 -17.30 1.71
CA HIS A 163 5.97 -18.14 2.34
C HIS A 163 5.65 -18.32 3.82
N GLN A 164 5.93 -19.50 4.37
CA GLN A 164 5.79 -19.79 5.80
C GLN A 164 4.47 -19.28 6.40
N PRO A 165 3.29 -19.66 5.86
CA PRO A 165 2.02 -19.07 6.23
C PRO A 165 1.68 -19.26 7.72
N ASN A 166 2.31 -20.24 8.40
CA ASN A 166 2.09 -20.46 9.83
C ASN A 166 2.55 -19.29 10.70
N ASP A 167 3.54 -18.52 10.27
CA ASP A 167 4.07 -17.37 11.01
C ASP A 167 3.08 -16.20 11.04
N LEU A 168 2.13 -16.19 10.09
CA LEU A 168 1.05 -15.20 10.02
C LEU A 168 -0.28 -15.68 10.66
N ARG A 169 -0.30 -16.86 11.29
CA ARG A 169 -1.49 -17.32 11.99
C ARG A 169 -1.81 -16.40 13.17
N GLU A 170 -3.10 -16.09 13.31
CA GLU A 170 -3.62 -15.19 14.36
C GLU A 170 -2.99 -13.79 14.35
N LYS A 171 -2.40 -13.38 13.23
CA LYS A 171 -1.80 -12.06 13.04
C LYS A 171 -2.76 -11.10 12.34
N HIS A 172 -2.63 -9.83 12.66
CA HIS A 172 -3.27 -8.75 11.95
C HIS A 172 -2.22 -7.99 11.13
N VAL A 173 -2.35 -7.99 9.82
CA VAL A 173 -1.39 -7.36 8.92
C VAL A 173 -1.98 -6.14 8.22
N LEU A 174 -1.16 -5.10 8.01
CA LEU A 174 -1.51 -3.94 7.19
C LEU A 174 -0.85 -4.06 5.83
N LEU A 175 -1.66 -4.31 4.80
CA LEU A 175 -1.22 -4.30 3.41
C LEU A 175 -1.04 -2.86 2.94
N ILE A 176 0.12 -2.54 2.33
CA ILE A 176 0.48 -1.18 1.94
C ILE A 176 0.76 -1.09 0.45
N ASP A 177 0.16 -0.10 -0.22
CA ASP A 177 0.46 0.25 -1.61
C ASP A 177 0.51 1.77 -1.78
N ASP A 178 0.93 2.24 -2.95
CA ASP A 178 1.01 3.68 -3.25
C ASP A 178 -0.35 4.26 -3.67
N VAL A 179 -1.08 3.61 -4.58
CA VAL A 179 -2.37 4.10 -5.10
C VAL A 179 -3.37 2.97 -5.27
N ILE A 180 -4.51 3.11 -4.64
CA ILE A 180 -5.68 2.27 -4.91
C ILE A 180 -6.48 2.90 -6.06
N THR A 181 -6.69 2.14 -7.12
CA THR A 181 -7.63 2.46 -8.21
C THR A 181 -8.89 1.62 -8.10
N SER A 182 -8.93 0.46 -8.73
CA SER A 182 -10.01 -0.52 -8.59
C SER A 182 -9.90 -1.42 -7.36
N GLY A 183 -8.81 -1.33 -6.60
CA GLY A 183 -8.55 -2.23 -5.47
C GLY A 183 -8.10 -3.64 -5.84
N THR A 184 -8.06 -4.00 -7.14
CA THR A 184 -7.77 -5.37 -7.59
C THR A 184 -6.46 -5.93 -7.04
N THR A 185 -5.39 -5.12 -6.98
CA THR A 185 -4.09 -5.58 -6.47
C THR A 185 -4.17 -5.97 -4.99
N MET A 186 -4.82 -5.12 -4.18
CA MET A 186 -5.08 -5.40 -2.76
C MET A 186 -5.94 -6.64 -2.57
N LEU A 187 -7.03 -6.75 -3.35
CA LEU A 187 -7.91 -7.92 -3.32
C LEU A 187 -7.13 -9.23 -3.55
N ARG A 188 -6.25 -9.27 -4.55
CA ARG A 188 -5.42 -10.45 -4.84
C ARG A 188 -4.43 -10.78 -3.73
N ALA A 189 -3.90 -9.78 -3.02
CA ALA A 189 -3.05 -9.99 -1.85
C ALA A 189 -3.85 -10.57 -0.67
N MET A 190 -5.05 -10.04 -0.43
CA MET A 190 -5.96 -10.56 0.60
C MET A 190 -6.41 -11.99 0.29
N GLU A 191 -6.70 -12.32 -0.97
CA GLU A 191 -7.02 -13.70 -1.40
C GLU A 191 -5.87 -14.68 -1.09
N ALA A 192 -4.62 -14.27 -1.26
CA ALA A 192 -3.46 -15.11 -0.93
C ALA A 192 -3.31 -15.33 0.59
N LEU A 193 -3.68 -14.36 1.42
CA LEU A 193 -3.65 -14.45 2.87
C LEU A 193 -4.88 -15.17 3.45
N HIS A 194 -5.99 -15.19 2.73
CA HIS A 194 -7.28 -15.70 3.21
C HIS A 194 -7.24 -17.14 3.76
N PRO A 195 -6.48 -18.10 3.18
CA PRO A 195 -6.39 -19.46 3.71
C PRO A 195 -5.73 -19.56 5.10
N ILE A 196 -4.98 -18.53 5.53
CA ILE A 196 -4.23 -18.56 6.79
C ILE A 196 -5.20 -18.45 7.97
N TYR A 197 -5.04 -19.35 8.93
CA TYR A 197 -5.93 -19.42 10.09
C TYR A 197 -5.89 -18.11 10.91
N ARG A 198 -7.05 -17.48 11.06
CA ARG A 198 -7.23 -16.22 11.80
C ARG A 198 -6.24 -15.09 11.44
N CYS A 199 -5.71 -15.09 10.23
CA CYS A 199 -4.97 -13.94 9.73
C CYS A 199 -5.97 -12.86 9.32
N HIS A 200 -5.95 -11.73 10.01
CA HIS A 200 -6.74 -10.54 9.68
C HIS A 200 -5.91 -9.57 8.85
N TYR A 201 -6.56 -8.78 8.01
CA TYR A 201 -5.87 -7.81 7.19
C TYR A 201 -6.61 -6.47 7.12
N SER A 202 -5.82 -5.43 7.19
CA SER A 202 -6.20 -4.05 6.91
C SER A 202 -5.46 -3.54 5.67
N VAL A 203 -5.88 -2.42 5.12
CA VAL A 203 -5.34 -1.85 3.89
C VAL A 203 -5.00 -0.38 4.09
N PHE A 204 -3.82 0.02 3.64
CA PHE A 204 -3.39 1.41 3.56
C PHE A 204 -2.87 1.74 2.16
N ALA A 205 -3.21 2.92 1.65
CA ALA A 205 -2.56 3.52 0.49
C ALA A 205 -2.27 5.00 0.70
N LEU A 206 -1.24 5.51 0.01
CA LEU A 206 -1.01 6.96 0.00
C LEU A 206 -2.15 7.71 -0.69
N ALA A 207 -2.75 7.10 -1.72
CA ALA A 207 -3.83 7.76 -2.41
C ALA A 207 -4.88 6.79 -2.96
N ILE A 208 -6.11 7.30 -3.09
CA ILE A 208 -7.23 6.60 -3.76
C ILE A 208 -7.67 7.40 -4.98
N ALA A 209 -7.77 6.73 -6.12
CA ALA A 209 -8.27 7.36 -7.34
C ALA A 209 -9.79 7.60 -7.24
N HIS A 210 -10.22 8.77 -7.72
CA HIS A 210 -11.64 9.02 -7.95
C HIS A 210 -12.12 8.12 -9.09
N GLN A 211 -13.09 7.30 -8.83
CA GLN A 211 -13.94 6.73 -9.88
C GLN A 211 -15.05 7.71 -10.20
#